data_653b58e4faea176c1f30df87f1435a39
#
_entry.id   653b58e4faea176c1f30df87f1435a39
#
_cell.length_a   1.000
_cell.length_b   1.000
_cell.length_c   1.000
_cell.angle_alpha   90.00
_cell.angle_beta   90.00
_cell.angle_gamma   90.00
#
_symmetry.space_group_name_H-M   'P 1'
#
loop_
_entity.id
_entity.type
_entity.pdbx_description
1 polymer ?
#
loop_
_entity_poly.entity_id
_entity_poly.type
_entity_poly.pdbx_seq_one_letter_code
_entity_poly.pdbx_strand_id
1 'polypeptide(L)'
;METADTILLGRATFTEWAGYWPTVTDGEDAGFAKWINDSPKYVVSSTLDSVEDWANSTLINGDLPAAIEELKSGEGKDITVAGSPTLVRSLLEQDLLDELVLLIHPVVAGEGRKKLFADDATLKKLELVSAQPTSSGVIIATYRPTR
;
A
#
# COMPACT_ATOMS: atom_id res chain seq x y z
N MET A 1 -11.22 -2.57 -1.73
CA MET A 1 -11.00 -2.86 -3.16
C MET A 1 -11.98 -2.15 -4.07
N GLU A 2 -13.24 -2.12 -3.75
CA GLU A 2 -14.26 -1.44 -4.58
C GLU A 2 -14.05 0.07 -4.74
N THR A 3 -13.34 0.70 -3.81
CA THR A 3 -13.06 2.14 -3.82
C THR A 3 -11.77 2.51 -4.53
N ALA A 4 -10.90 1.54 -4.84
CA ALA A 4 -9.59 1.80 -5.42
C ALA A 4 -9.49 1.27 -6.85
N ASP A 5 -8.85 2.03 -7.72
CA ASP A 5 -8.58 1.64 -9.10
C ASP A 5 -7.10 1.73 -9.49
N THR A 6 -6.26 2.20 -8.59
CA THR A 6 -4.82 2.38 -8.80
C THR A 6 -4.05 1.85 -7.59
N ILE A 7 -2.94 1.18 -7.85
CA ILE A 7 -2.13 0.54 -6.81
C ILE A 7 -0.74 1.17 -6.79
N LEU A 8 -0.29 1.55 -5.60
CA LEU A 8 1.07 2.03 -5.37
C LEU A 8 1.83 1.00 -4.55
N LEU A 9 3.01 0.62 -4.99
CA LEU A 9 3.82 -0.43 -4.38
C LEU A 9 5.26 0.04 -4.15
N GLY A 10 5.85 -0.41 -3.06
CA GLY A 10 7.30 -0.37 -2.89
C GLY A 10 7.99 -1.51 -3.64
N ARG A 11 9.31 -1.41 -3.80
CA ARG A 11 10.11 -2.39 -4.53
C ARG A 11 9.97 -3.81 -3.99
N ALA A 12 10.08 -3.98 -2.68
CA ALA A 12 10.04 -5.32 -2.07
C ALA A 12 8.69 -6.00 -2.30
N THR A 13 7.59 -5.28 -2.09
CA THR A 13 6.24 -5.80 -2.33
C THR A 13 6.02 -6.11 -3.81
N PHE A 14 6.48 -5.23 -4.71
CA PHE A 14 6.39 -5.48 -6.15
C PHE A 14 7.13 -6.76 -6.54
N THR A 15 8.37 -6.93 -6.10
CA THR A 15 9.19 -8.10 -6.46
C THR A 15 8.56 -9.39 -5.99
N GLU A 16 8.05 -9.43 -4.77
CA GLU A 16 7.39 -10.59 -4.19
C GLU A 16 6.06 -10.90 -4.91
N TRP A 17 5.23 -9.90 -5.12
CA TRP A 17 3.90 -10.06 -5.67
C TRP A 17 3.90 -10.33 -7.18
N ALA A 18 4.84 -9.78 -7.92
CA ALA A 18 4.98 -10.04 -9.36
C ALA A 18 5.29 -11.52 -9.66
N GLY A 19 5.93 -12.21 -8.72
CA GLY A 19 6.18 -13.64 -8.83
C GLY A 19 5.00 -14.53 -8.43
N TYR A 20 3.97 -13.98 -7.81
CA TYR A 20 2.85 -14.76 -7.27
C TYR A 20 1.51 -14.48 -7.95
N TRP A 21 1.03 -13.23 -7.93
CA TRP A 21 -0.33 -12.91 -8.39
C TRP A 21 -0.61 -13.25 -9.85
N PRO A 22 0.33 -13.10 -10.80
CA PRO A 22 0.09 -13.53 -12.17
C PRO A 22 -0.12 -15.05 -12.32
N THR A 23 0.31 -15.85 -11.35
CA THR A 23 0.13 -17.32 -11.37
C THR A 23 -1.21 -17.77 -10.80
N VAL A 24 -1.93 -16.89 -10.10
CA VAL A 24 -3.22 -17.22 -9.46
C VAL A 24 -4.34 -17.07 -10.48
N THR A 25 -4.88 -18.20 -10.94
CA THR A 25 -5.92 -18.24 -11.98
C THR A 25 -7.25 -18.81 -11.48
N ASP A 26 -7.26 -19.46 -10.31
CA ASP A 26 -8.44 -20.08 -9.73
C ASP A 26 -8.41 -20.01 -8.19
N GLY A 27 -9.46 -20.53 -7.56
CA GLY A 27 -9.57 -20.57 -6.10
C GLY A 27 -10.19 -19.30 -5.50
N GLU A 28 -10.09 -19.18 -4.17
CA GLU A 28 -10.70 -18.07 -3.43
C GLU A 28 -10.10 -16.71 -3.78
N ASP A 29 -8.82 -16.69 -4.13
CA ASP A 29 -8.07 -15.46 -4.43
C ASP A 29 -8.15 -15.03 -5.90
N ALA A 30 -8.83 -15.81 -6.77
CA ALA A 30 -8.87 -15.53 -8.21
C ALA A 30 -9.47 -14.15 -8.53
N GLY A 31 -10.48 -13.71 -7.79
CA GLY A 31 -11.10 -12.40 -7.97
C GLY A 31 -10.14 -11.25 -7.63
N PHE A 32 -9.42 -11.38 -6.53
CA PHE A 32 -8.40 -10.41 -6.14
C PHE A 32 -7.23 -10.42 -7.12
N ALA A 33 -6.77 -11.61 -7.51
CA ALA A 33 -5.69 -11.76 -8.50
C ALA A 33 -6.04 -11.07 -9.82
N LYS A 34 -7.26 -11.26 -10.31
CA LYS A 34 -7.71 -10.58 -11.53
C LYS A 34 -7.69 -9.07 -11.36
N TRP A 35 -8.25 -8.57 -10.28
CA TRP A 35 -8.27 -7.14 -10.00
C TRP A 35 -6.87 -6.54 -9.94
N ILE A 36 -5.94 -7.16 -9.19
CA ILE A 36 -4.60 -6.62 -9.00
C ILE A 36 -3.74 -6.74 -10.27
N ASN A 37 -3.93 -7.80 -11.06
CA ASN A 37 -3.21 -7.97 -12.32
C ASN A 37 -3.66 -6.96 -13.38
N ASP A 38 -4.96 -6.68 -13.44
CA ASP A 38 -5.55 -5.77 -14.43
C ASP A 38 -5.40 -4.30 -14.07
N SER A 39 -5.25 -3.97 -12.79
CA SER A 39 -5.18 -2.58 -12.31
C SER A 39 -3.83 -1.93 -12.63
N PRO A 40 -3.82 -0.61 -12.93
CA PRO A 40 -2.57 0.15 -13.04
C PRO A 40 -1.80 0.09 -11.73
N LYS A 41 -0.51 -0.22 -11.81
CA LYS A 41 0.41 -0.29 -10.69
C LYS A 41 1.56 0.68 -10.88
N TYR A 42 1.86 1.43 -9.83
CA TYR A 42 3.00 2.33 -9.79
C TYR A 42 3.97 1.85 -8.73
N VAL A 43 5.22 1.66 -9.11
CA VAL A 43 6.26 1.08 -8.25
C VAL A 43 7.28 2.16 -7.92
N VAL A 44 7.38 2.49 -6.65
CA VAL A 44 8.34 3.48 -6.15
C VAL A 44 9.66 2.77 -5.84
N SER A 45 10.69 3.09 -6.61
CA SER A 45 12.03 2.53 -6.40
C SER A 45 13.09 3.39 -7.06
N SER A 46 14.23 3.54 -6.39
CA SER A 46 15.44 4.15 -6.95
C SER A 46 16.45 3.11 -7.46
N THR A 47 16.18 1.83 -7.25
CA THR A 47 17.12 0.73 -7.55
C THR A 47 16.65 -0.22 -8.64
N LEU A 48 15.35 -0.29 -8.91
CA LEU A 48 14.83 -1.10 -10.01
C LEU A 48 15.08 -0.41 -11.35
N ASP A 49 15.52 -1.19 -12.33
CA ASP A 49 15.71 -0.73 -13.70
C ASP A 49 14.44 -0.91 -14.55
N SER A 50 13.60 -1.87 -14.20
CA SER A 50 12.40 -2.22 -14.96
C SER A 50 11.32 -2.80 -14.07
N VAL A 51 10.06 -2.64 -14.50
CA VAL A 51 8.87 -3.23 -13.88
C VAL A 51 8.08 -4.09 -14.88
N GLU A 52 8.73 -4.53 -15.94
CA GLU A 52 8.11 -5.32 -17.01
C GLU A 52 7.67 -6.72 -16.55
N ASP A 53 8.19 -7.21 -15.43
CA ASP A 53 7.85 -8.53 -14.89
C ASP A 53 6.38 -8.67 -14.49
N TRP A 54 5.68 -7.54 -14.35
CA TRP A 54 4.26 -7.54 -14.04
C TRP A 54 3.53 -6.52 -14.91
N ALA A 55 2.55 -7.00 -15.68
CA ALA A 55 1.79 -6.16 -16.60
C ALA A 55 1.10 -4.99 -15.89
N ASN A 56 0.89 -3.90 -16.60
CA ASN A 56 0.25 -2.67 -16.11
C ASN A 56 1.03 -1.97 -15.00
N SER A 57 2.35 -2.15 -14.96
CA SER A 57 3.23 -1.53 -13.97
C SER A 57 4.04 -0.40 -14.57
N THR A 58 4.19 0.69 -13.82
CA THR A 58 4.98 1.87 -14.17
C THR A 58 5.95 2.17 -13.04
N LEU A 59 7.21 2.43 -13.37
CA LEU A 59 8.24 2.77 -12.39
C LEU A 59 8.19 4.26 -12.05
N ILE A 60 8.18 4.57 -10.76
CA ILE A 60 8.41 5.92 -10.24
C ILE A 60 9.82 5.95 -9.64
N ASN A 61 10.72 6.59 -10.36
CA ASN A 61 12.12 6.75 -9.96
C ASN A 61 12.47 8.23 -9.97
N GLY A 62 12.25 8.92 -8.85
CA GLY A 62 12.52 10.35 -8.76
C GLY A 62 11.71 11.02 -7.64
N ASP A 63 11.17 12.19 -7.93
CA ASP A 63 10.43 13.02 -6.97
C ASP A 63 9.08 12.37 -6.61
N LEU A 64 9.03 11.75 -5.44
CA LEU A 64 7.83 11.09 -4.96
C LEU A 64 6.65 12.06 -4.75
N PRO A 65 6.81 13.22 -4.08
CA PRO A 65 5.71 14.18 -3.94
C PRO A 65 5.11 14.59 -5.28
N ALA A 66 5.93 14.93 -6.27
CA ALA A 66 5.45 15.33 -7.59
C ALA A 66 4.68 14.19 -8.30
N ALA A 67 5.19 12.96 -8.20
CA ALA A 67 4.53 11.79 -8.79
C ALA A 67 3.17 11.52 -8.13
N ILE A 68 3.07 11.63 -6.81
CA ILE A 68 1.81 11.44 -6.08
C ILE A 68 0.80 12.54 -6.43
N GLU A 69 1.23 13.80 -6.51
CA GLU A 69 0.36 14.90 -6.93
C GLU A 69 -0.18 14.69 -8.34
N GLU A 70 0.66 14.24 -9.27
CA GLU A 70 0.24 13.92 -10.62
C GLU A 70 -0.82 12.80 -10.63
N LEU A 71 -0.60 11.73 -9.87
CA LEU A 71 -1.56 10.64 -9.75
C LEU A 71 -2.89 11.09 -9.14
N LYS A 72 -2.85 11.95 -8.13
CA LYS A 72 -4.05 12.49 -7.47
C LYS A 72 -4.83 13.48 -8.34
N SER A 73 -4.15 14.16 -9.27
CA SER A 73 -4.79 15.13 -10.16
C SER A 73 -5.60 14.49 -11.26
N GLY A 74 -5.38 13.21 -11.55
CA GLY A 74 -6.14 12.46 -12.54
C GLY A 74 -7.56 12.15 -12.09
N GLU A 75 -8.42 11.82 -13.05
CA GLU A 75 -9.75 11.29 -12.75
C GLU A 75 -9.64 9.83 -12.32
N GLY A 76 -10.41 9.44 -11.33
CA GLY A 76 -10.41 8.06 -10.87
C GLY A 76 -10.87 7.93 -9.42
N LYS A 77 -10.68 6.74 -8.90
CA LYS A 77 -11.00 6.38 -7.53
C LYS A 77 -9.77 6.52 -6.63
N ASP A 78 -9.78 5.84 -5.51
CA ASP A 78 -8.67 5.88 -4.56
C ASP A 78 -7.41 5.20 -5.11
N ILE A 79 -6.27 5.72 -4.69
CA ILE A 79 -4.97 5.09 -4.87
C ILE A 79 -4.67 4.31 -3.59
N THR A 80 -4.56 2.99 -3.70
CA THR A 80 -4.28 2.14 -2.54
C THR A 80 -2.80 1.78 -2.48
N VAL A 81 -2.24 1.78 -1.26
CA VAL A 81 -0.86 1.37 -0.99
C VAL A 81 -0.89 0.10 -0.18
N ALA A 82 -0.50 -1.00 -0.78
CA ALA A 82 -0.51 -2.31 -0.13
C ALA A 82 0.80 -2.64 0.60
N GLY A 83 1.81 -1.85 0.47
CA GLY A 83 3.15 -2.00 1.04
C GLY A 83 4.20 -1.42 0.10
N SER A 84 5.41 -1.36 0.51
CA SER A 84 6.03 -1.84 1.75
C SER A 84 5.79 -0.88 2.92
N PRO A 85 6.09 -1.32 4.17
CA PRO A 85 6.05 -0.41 5.32
C PRO A 85 6.93 0.83 5.16
N THR A 86 8.07 0.70 4.50
CA THR A 86 8.98 1.83 4.20
C THR A 86 8.29 2.87 3.33
N LEU A 87 7.55 2.45 2.30
CA LEU A 87 6.80 3.36 1.44
C LEU A 87 5.69 4.06 2.22
N VAL A 88 4.93 3.33 3.02
CA VAL A 88 3.86 3.90 3.87
C VAL A 88 4.42 4.96 4.81
N ARG A 89 5.56 4.69 5.45
CA ARG A 89 6.25 5.66 6.30
C ARG A 89 6.64 6.92 5.54
N SER A 90 7.25 6.77 4.37
CA SER A 90 7.66 7.91 3.53
C SER A 90 6.46 8.78 3.14
N LEU A 91 5.35 8.16 2.77
CA LEU A 91 4.13 8.88 2.42
C LEU A 91 3.55 9.62 3.63
N LEU A 92 3.57 9.00 4.79
CA LEU A 92 3.08 9.61 6.02
C LEU A 92 3.94 10.79 6.46
N GLU A 93 5.27 10.61 6.43
CA GLU A 93 6.24 11.66 6.81
C GLU A 93 6.18 12.89 5.91
N GLN A 94 5.87 12.70 4.63
CA GLN A 94 5.80 13.77 3.63
C GLN A 94 4.38 14.34 3.45
N ASP A 95 3.44 13.98 4.32
CA ASP A 95 2.04 14.42 4.28
C ASP A 95 1.32 14.07 2.95
N LEU A 96 1.70 12.97 2.33
CA LEU A 96 1.12 12.48 1.08
C LEU A 96 0.02 11.45 1.28
N LEU A 97 -0.08 10.88 2.49
CA LEU A 97 -1.07 9.87 2.84
C LEU A 97 -2.33 10.52 3.39
N ASP A 98 -3.48 10.22 2.79
CA ASP A 98 -4.77 10.79 3.20
C ASP A 98 -5.47 9.94 4.26
N GLU A 99 -5.36 8.62 4.16
CA GLU A 99 -5.90 7.68 5.15
C GLU A 99 -4.93 6.54 5.41
N LEU A 100 -4.83 6.14 6.67
CA LEU A 100 -4.09 4.97 7.12
C LEU A 100 -5.08 3.95 7.66
N VAL A 101 -5.15 2.78 7.03
CA VAL A 101 -6.00 1.67 7.49
C VAL A 101 -5.11 0.62 8.13
N LEU A 102 -5.36 0.33 9.40
CA LEU A 102 -4.64 -0.70 10.15
C LEU A 102 -5.53 -1.92 10.35
N LEU A 103 -5.01 -3.09 10.00
CA LEU A 103 -5.63 -4.37 10.29
C LEU A 103 -4.92 -4.96 11.52
N ILE A 104 -5.53 -4.80 12.68
CA ILE A 104 -4.95 -5.23 13.95
C ILE A 104 -5.41 -6.65 14.23
N HIS A 105 -4.50 -7.60 14.05
CA HIS A 105 -4.76 -9.01 14.25
C HIS A 105 -4.62 -9.40 15.73
N PRO A 106 -5.45 -10.35 16.23
CA PRO A 106 -5.40 -10.80 17.61
C PRO A 106 -4.24 -11.80 17.83
N VAL A 107 -3.02 -11.36 17.55
CA VAL A 107 -1.81 -12.18 17.69
C VAL A 107 -0.70 -11.38 18.34
N VAL A 108 0.18 -12.06 19.05
CA VAL A 108 1.42 -11.48 19.57
C VAL A 108 2.54 -11.89 18.63
N ALA A 109 3.12 -10.93 17.92
CA ALA A 109 4.25 -11.18 17.03
C ALA A 109 5.54 -11.15 17.84
N GLY A 110 6.38 -12.16 17.67
CA GLY A 110 7.67 -12.23 18.36
C GLY A 110 8.76 -11.41 17.70
N GLU A 111 9.98 -11.60 18.16
CA GLU A 111 11.18 -10.96 17.64
C GLU A 111 11.40 -11.24 16.14
N GLY A 112 12.10 -10.33 15.46
CA GLY A 112 12.42 -10.46 14.03
C GLY A 112 11.32 -9.99 13.10
N ARG A 113 10.19 -9.54 13.62
CA ARG A 113 9.13 -8.94 12.80
C ARG A 113 9.45 -7.48 12.48
N LYS A 114 9.13 -7.06 11.25
CA LYS A 114 9.30 -5.68 10.85
C LYS A 114 8.22 -4.82 11.51
N LYS A 115 8.63 -3.67 12.02
CA LYS A 115 7.70 -2.67 12.57
C LYS A 115 7.17 -1.78 11.46
N LEU A 116 5.92 -1.36 11.58
CA LEU A 116 5.35 -0.36 10.67
C LEU A 116 6.05 1.00 10.84
N PHE A 117 6.22 1.44 12.09
CA PHE A 117 6.87 2.72 12.37
C PHE A 117 8.29 2.49 12.89
N ALA A 118 9.21 3.37 12.46
CA ALA A 118 10.59 3.35 12.93
C ALA A 118 10.70 3.90 14.36
N ASP A 119 11.73 3.48 15.09
CA ASP A 119 11.95 3.92 16.47
C ASP A 119 12.29 5.42 16.58
N ASP A 120 12.83 5.98 15.49
CA ASP A 120 13.20 7.42 15.38
C ASP A 120 12.16 8.23 14.59
N ALA A 121 10.97 7.69 14.38
CA ALA A 121 9.91 8.41 13.65
C ALA A 121 9.50 9.70 14.37
N THR A 122 9.25 10.74 13.59
CA THR A 122 8.69 11.99 14.11
C THR A 122 7.26 11.79 14.58
N LEU A 123 6.90 12.39 15.70
CA LEU A 123 5.54 12.32 16.23
C LEU A 123 4.54 12.88 15.21
N LYS A 124 3.60 12.06 14.80
CA LYS A 124 2.46 12.45 13.97
C LYS A 124 1.17 12.14 14.70
N LYS A 125 0.25 13.10 14.74
CA LYS A 125 -1.07 12.89 15.30
C LYS A 125 -2.01 12.37 14.23
N LEU A 126 -2.84 11.41 14.62
CA LEU A 126 -3.85 10.80 13.76
C LEU A 126 -5.22 10.99 14.39
N GLU A 127 -6.21 11.23 13.56
CA GLU A 127 -7.62 11.28 13.97
C GLU A 127 -8.29 9.96 13.60
N LEU A 128 -9.02 9.37 14.56
CA LEU A 128 -9.77 8.14 14.29
C LEU A 128 -11.01 8.45 13.47
N VAL A 129 -11.13 7.83 12.32
CA VAL A 129 -12.32 7.92 11.44
C VAL A 129 -13.30 6.82 11.78
N SER A 130 -12.85 5.58 11.87
CA SER A 130 -13.68 4.42 12.20
C SER A 130 -12.85 3.27 12.76
N ALA A 131 -13.49 2.44 13.56
CA ALA A 131 -12.89 1.21 14.05
C ALA A 131 -13.98 0.14 14.09
N GLN A 132 -13.75 -0.99 13.43
CA GLN A 132 -14.73 -2.07 13.32
C GLN A 132 -14.08 -3.41 13.59
N PRO A 133 -14.66 -4.24 14.46
CA PRO A 133 -14.20 -5.61 14.61
C PRO A 133 -14.76 -6.49 13.50
N THR A 134 -13.98 -7.52 13.15
CA THR A 134 -14.45 -8.59 12.26
C THR A 134 -14.82 -9.83 13.08
N SER A 135 -15.50 -10.78 12.46
CA SER A 135 -15.87 -12.05 13.12
C SER A 135 -14.65 -12.88 13.52
N SER A 136 -13.50 -12.67 12.88
CA SER A 136 -12.25 -13.37 13.20
C SER A 136 -11.41 -12.66 14.29
N GLY A 137 -11.90 -11.54 14.84
CA GLY A 137 -11.19 -10.79 15.87
C GLY A 137 -10.20 -9.75 15.37
N VAL A 138 -10.13 -9.52 14.08
CA VAL A 138 -9.34 -8.43 13.49
C VAL A 138 -10.06 -7.11 13.70
N ILE A 139 -9.34 -6.07 14.13
CA ILE A 139 -9.89 -4.71 14.21
C ILE A 139 -9.42 -3.94 12.96
N ILE A 140 -10.36 -3.40 12.21
CA ILE A 140 -10.09 -2.52 11.06
C ILE A 140 -10.18 -1.09 11.57
N ALA A 141 -9.04 -0.42 11.74
CA ALA A 141 -8.98 0.95 12.24
C ALA A 141 -8.54 1.89 11.12
N THR A 142 -9.36 2.89 10.83
CA THR A 142 -9.09 3.91 9.81
C THR A 142 -8.76 5.23 10.48
N TYR A 143 -7.61 5.79 10.14
CA TYR A 143 -7.13 7.06 10.66
C TYR A 143 -6.84 8.05 9.54
N ARG A 144 -6.95 9.33 9.84
CA ARG A 144 -6.47 10.42 9.00
C ARG A 144 -5.36 11.18 9.70
N PRO A 145 -4.24 11.45 9.03
CA PRO A 145 -3.22 12.34 9.60
C PRO A 145 -3.79 13.73 9.87
N THR A 146 -3.48 14.26 11.05
CA THR A 146 -3.81 15.65 11.40
C THR A 146 -2.74 16.55 10.80
N ARG A 147 -3.13 17.49 9.97
CA ARG A 147 -2.23 18.45 9.28
C ARG A 147 -2.35 19.85 9.84
#